data_282e9eaf84755a88f456334815fb3337
#
_entry.id   282e9eaf84755a88f456334815fb3337
#
_cell.length_a   1.000
_cell.length_b   1.000
_cell.length_c   1.000
_cell.angle_alpha   90.00
_cell.angle_beta   90.00
_cell.angle_gamma   90.00
#
_symmetry.space_group_name_H-M   'P 1'
#
loop_
_entity.id
_entity.type
_entity.pdbx_description
1 polymer ?
#
loop_
_entity_poly.entity_id
_entity_poly.type
_entity_poly.pdbx_seq_one_letter_code
_entity_poly.pdbx_strand_id
1 'polypeptide(L)'
;MDRFWLKYYPPGVPSDIDPSVYPSLVDLLEESFDRFRDARAYVCMDKALTFGEVDTLSQALAAWLQGRGLKQGARVAIMMPNVLQYPVAVAAVLRAGFIAVNVNPLYTARELEHQLNDSGAEAVIVLENFAATLQAALAHAPGVKHVVVGSLGDLLGFPKGPIVNFVVRHVRRMIPAWSLPGHTPFNSAIAAGKSMSLTRPSLGPQDVAVLQYTGGTTGVAKGAVLLHRNVSARSEEHTSELQSLAYLVCRLLLEKK
;
A
#
# COMPACT_ATOMS: atom_id res chain seq x y z
N MET A 1 -20.71 28.03 -10.69
CA MET A 1 -19.84 28.75 -9.75
C MET A 1 -18.76 29.45 -10.54
N ASP A 2 -18.53 30.72 -10.27
CA ASP A 2 -17.44 31.46 -10.89
C ASP A 2 -16.08 30.90 -10.37
N ARG A 3 -15.22 30.47 -11.28
CA ARG A 3 -13.92 29.89 -10.94
C ARG A 3 -12.86 30.98 -10.74
N PHE A 4 -13.12 31.90 -9.79
CA PHE A 4 -12.29 33.08 -9.54
C PHE A 4 -10.81 32.78 -9.27
N TRP A 5 -10.47 31.55 -8.82
CA TRP A 5 -9.08 31.11 -8.55
C TRP A 5 -8.26 30.92 -9.82
N LEU A 6 -8.86 30.63 -10.99
CA LEU A 6 -8.14 30.40 -12.24
C LEU A 6 -7.25 31.58 -12.67
N LYS A 7 -7.65 32.81 -12.32
CA LYS A 7 -6.83 34.01 -12.60
C LYS A 7 -5.49 34.04 -11.86
N TYR A 8 -5.33 33.20 -10.84
CA TYR A 8 -4.08 33.09 -10.06
C TYR A 8 -3.20 31.92 -10.49
N TYR A 9 -3.64 31.13 -11.48
CA TYR A 9 -2.83 30.03 -11.97
C TYR A 9 -1.63 30.56 -12.75
N PRO A 10 -0.43 29.98 -12.55
CA PRO A 10 0.74 30.30 -13.38
C PRO A 10 0.46 30.02 -14.85
N PRO A 11 1.13 30.76 -15.77
CA PRO A 11 1.04 30.48 -17.21
C PRO A 11 1.41 29.02 -17.52
N GLY A 12 0.57 28.36 -18.32
CA GLY A 12 0.78 26.96 -18.71
C GLY A 12 0.18 25.91 -17.79
N VAL A 13 -0.39 26.30 -16.65
CA VAL A 13 -1.16 25.38 -15.80
C VAL A 13 -2.57 25.23 -16.35
N PRO A 14 -3.03 24.01 -16.71
CA PRO A 14 -4.38 23.80 -17.23
C PRO A 14 -5.42 24.12 -16.16
N SER A 15 -6.57 24.62 -16.59
CA SER A 15 -7.72 24.97 -15.72
C SER A 15 -8.43 23.76 -15.13
N ASP A 16 -8.29 22.61 -15.77
CA ASP A 16 -8.89 21.35 -15.39
C ASP A 16 -7.89 20.21 -15.64
N ILE A 17 -8.00 19.18 -14.83
CA ILE A 17 -7.25 17.92 -14.98
C ILE A 17 -8.08 17.02 -15.89
N ASP A 18 -7.43 16.40 -16.88
CA ASP A 18 -8.07 15.39 -17.70
C ASP A 18 -8.00 14.01 -16.99
N PRO A 19 -9.09 13.53 -16.39
CA PRO A 19 -9.09 12.26 -15.68
C PRO A 19 -9.05 11.05 -16.63
N SER A 20 -9.05 11.27 -17.95
CA SER A 20 -9.02 10.20 -18.95
C SER A 20 -7.61 9.79 -19.38
N VAL A 21 -6.58 10.55 -18.99
CA VAL A 21 -5.17 10.23 -19.34
C VAL A 21 -4.77 8.84 -18.87
N TYR A 22 -5.18 8.46 -17.66
CA TYR A 22 -4.96 7.12 -17.13
C TYR A 22 -6.29 6.44 -16.80
N PRO A 23 -6.60 5.29 -17.46
CA PRO A 23 -7.80 4.51 -17.16
C PRO A 23 -7.87 4.08 -15.70
N SER A 24 -6.72 3.76 -15.09
CA SER A 24 -6.61 3.44 -13.68
C SER A 24 -5.27 3.89 -13.09
N LEU A 25 -5.18 3.92 -11.76
CA LEU A 25 -3.91 4.15 -11.06
C LEU A 25 -2.87 3.05 -11.35
N VAL A 26 -3.32 1.85 -11.73
CA VAL A 26 -2.43 0.76 -12.11
C VAL A 26 -1.71 1.07 -13.41
N ASP A 27 -2.40 1.64 -14.41
CA ASP A 27 -1.80 2.05 -15.68
C ASP A 27 -0.70 3.10 -15.46
N LEU A 28 -0.95 4.09 -14.61
CA LEU A 28 0.04 5.10 -14.21
C LEU A 28 1.27 4.47 -13.53
N LEU A 29 1.05 3.53 -12.61
CA LEU A 29 2.14 2.85 -11.90
C LEU A 29 2.98 2.01 -12.86
N GLU A 30 2.35 1.24 -13.76
CA GLU A 30 3.04 0.37 -14.72
C GLU A 30 3.84 1.19 -15.74
N GLU A 31 3.29 2.29 -16.25
CA GLU A 31 4.06 3.22 -17.10
C GLU A 31 5.27 3.80 -16.36
N SER A 32 5.10 4.19 -15.09
CA SER A 32 6.20 4.72 -14.28
C SER A 32 7.26 3.66 -14.00
N PHE A 33 6.87 2.41 -13.75
CA PHE A 33 7.80 1.29 -13.54
C PHE A 33 8.63 0.99 -14.79
N ASP A 34 8.01 1.06 -15.96
CA ASP A 34 8.71 0.83 -17.22
C ASP A 34 9.63 2.01 -17.56
N ARG A 35 9.11 3.23 -17.53
CA ARG A 35 9.82 4.45 -17.93
C ARG A 35 11.03 4.75 -17.05
N PHE A 36 10.95 4.50 -15.74
CA PHE A 36 11.99 4.84 -14.77
C PHE A 36 12.65 3.59 -14.16
N ARG A 37 12.66 2.48 -14.86
CA ARG A 37 13.02 1.15 -14.38
C ARG A 37 14.27 1.11 -13.51
N ASP A 38 15.34 1.78 -13.93
CA ASP A 38 16.65 1.78 -13.28
C ASP A 38 16.82 2.91 -12.24
N ALA A 39 15.87 3.84 -12.19
CA ALA A 39 15.92 4.94 -11.23
C ALA A 39 15.55 4.45 -9.83
N ARG A 40 16.10 5.12 -8.81
CA ARG A 40 15.74 4.86 -7.41
C ARG A 40 14.31 5.33 -7.14
N ALA A 41 13.46 4.42 -6.67
CA ALA A 41 12.07 4.72 -6.31
C ALA A 41 11.92 5.01 -4.81
N TYR A 42 12.45 4.15 -3.95
CA TYR A 42 12.29 4.25 -2.50
C TYR A 42 13.60 3.95 -1.78
N VAL A 43 13.84 4.68 -0.68
CA VAL A 43 15.03 4.49 0.16
C VAL A 43 14.58 4.31 1.61
N CYS A 44 15.06 3.25 2.26
CA CYS A 44 14.88 3.03 3.69
C CYS A 44 16.14 2.38 4.25
N MET A 45 16.65 2.90 5.36
CA MET A 45 17.87 2.38 6.02
C MET A 45 19.04 2.18 5.03
N ASP A 46 19.32 3.17 4.16
CA ASP A 46 20.36 3.18 3.11
C ASP A 46 20.22 2.08 2.04
N LYS A 47 19.14 1.31 2.03
CA LYS A 47 18.78 0.43 0.91
C LYS A 47 17.80 1.17 0.01
N ALA A 48 18.15 1.28 -1.26
CA ALA A 48 17.23 1.74 -2.29
C ALA A 48 16.59 0.55 -2.99
N LEU A 49 15.31 0.70 -3.37
CA LEU A 49 14.66 -0.09 -4.41
C LEU A 49 14.52 0.77 -5.65
N THR A 50 14.79 0.20 -6.83
CA THR A 50 14.48 0.82 -8.12
C THR A 50 13.00 0.63 -8.47
N PHE A 51 12.50 1.39 -9.45
CA PHE A 51 11.15 1.19 -9.98
C PHE A 51 10.97 -0.23 -10.54
N GLY A 52 11.97 -0.78 -11.22
CA GLY A 52 11.94 -2.15 -11.73
C GLY A 52 11.96 -3.23 -10.64
N GLU A 53 12.62 -2.97 -9.49
CA GLU A 53 12.55 -3.87 -8.34
C GLU A 53 11.15 -3.83 -7.71
N VAL A 54 10.54 -2.65 -7.57
CA VAL A 54 9.16 -2.51 -7.06
C VAL A 54 8.17 -3.19 -8.01
N ASP A 55 8.33 -3.02 -9.32
CA ASP A 55 7.53 -3.71 -10.35
C ASP A 55 7.55 -5.22 -10.14
N THR A 56 8.76 -5.81 -10.12
CA THR A 56 8.94 -7.26 -10.00
C THR A 56 8.37 -7.81 -8.69
N LEU A 57 8.65 -7.13 -7.57
CA LEU A 57 8.18 -7.56 -6.25
C LEU A 57 6.67 -7.43 -6.10
N SER A 58 6.10 -6.32 -6.59
CA SER A 58 4.66 -6.09 -6.50
C SER A 58 3.87 -7.02 -7.43
N GLN A 59 4.39 -7.34 -8.62
CA GLN A 59 3.79 -8.32 -9.51
C GLN A 59 3.70 -9.71 -8.87
N ALA A 60 4.80 -10.16 -8.25
CA ALA A 60 4.82 -11.44 -7.57
C ALA A 60 3.85 -11.47 -6.39
N LEU A 61 3.84 -10.44 -5.55
CA LEU A 61 2.91 -10.37 -4.41
C LEU A 61 1.45 -10.29 -4.87
N ALA A 62 1.16 -9.57 -5.96
CA ALA A 62 -0.18 -9.49 -6.55
C ALA A 62 -0.66 -10.85 -7.05
N ALA A 63 0.19 -11.59 -7.78
CA ALA A 63 -0.12 -12.95 -8.24
C ALA A 63 -0.42 -13.88 -7.06
N TRP A 64 0.39 -13.81 -6.01
CA TRP A 64 0.16 -14.59 -4.80
C TRP A 64 -1.18 -14.23 -4.13
N LEU A 65 -1.53 -12.95 -4.01
CA LEU A 65 -2.79 -12.51 -3.41
C LEU A 65 -4.00 -13.00 -4.23
N GLN A 66 -3.96 -12.92 -5.55
CA GLN A 66 -5.02 -13.47 -6.42
C GLN A 66 -5.19 -14.98 -6.22
N GLY A 67 -4.09 -15.70 -6.03
CA GLY A 67 -4.10 -17.14 -5.75
C GLY A 67 -4.71 -17.51 -4.39
N ARG A 68 -5.08 -16.55 -3.55
CA ARG A 68 -5.78 -16.79 -2.26
C ARG A 68 -7.31 -16.85 -2.38
N GLY A 69 -7.85 -16.77 -3.58
CA GLY A 69 -9.30 -16.82 -3.81
C GLY A 69 -10.03 -15.51 -3.49
N LEU A 70 -9.29 -14.41 -3.28
CA LEU A 70 -9.88 -13.08 -3.15
C LEU A 70 -10.46 -12.64 -4.49
N LYS A 71 -11.64 -12.02 -4.46
CA LYS A 71 -12.30 -11.50 -5.67
C LYS A 71 -11.85 -10.08 -5.97
N GLN A 72 -11.96 -9.64 -7.23
CA GLN A 72 -11.76 -8.24 -7.59
C GLN A 72 -12.61 -7.33 -6.67
N GLY A 73 -12.01 -6.23 -6.19
CA GLY A 73 -12.62 -5.34 -5.21
C GLY A 73 -12.53 -5.83 -3.75
N ALA A 74 -11.90 -6.98 -3.47
CA ALA A 74 -11.60 -7.40 -2.10
C ALA A 74 -10.73 -6.34 -1.39
N ARG A 75 -10.98 -6.11 -0.10
CA ARG A 75 -10.26 -5.12 0.68
C ARG A 75 -9.08 -5.76 1.39
N VAL A 76 -7.89 -5.18 1.18
CA VAL A 76 -6.64 -5.63 1.79
C VAL A 76 -6.10 -4.51 2.69
N ALA A 77 -6.10 -4.75 3.98
CA ALA A 77 -5.56 -3.81 4.96
C ALA A 77 -4.03 -3.84 4.96
N ILE A 78 -3.39 -2.67 4.99
CA ILE A 78 -1.93 -2.52 5.03
C ILE A 78 -1.57 -1.74 6.28
N MET A 79 -0.99 -2.44 7.27
CA MET A 79 -0.60 -1.88 8.58
C MET A 79 0.91 -1.84 8.69
N MET A 80 1.51 -0.86 8.04
CA MET A 80 2.96 -0.66 7.99
C MET A 80 3.33 0.82 8.07
N PRO A 81 4.46 1.18 8.70
CA PRO A 81 5.06 2.49 8.56
C PRO A 81 5.75 2.63 7.19
N ASN A 82 6.52 3.73 7.01
CA ASN A 82 7.27 4.00 5.79
C ASN A 82 8.50 3.08 5.67
N VAL A 83 8.28 1.83 5.29
CA VAL A 83 9.30 0.81 5.03
C VAL A 83 9.25 0.37 3.57
N LEU A 84 10.29 -0.30 3.05
CA LEU A 84 10.35 -0.72 1.64
C LEU A 84 9.21 -1.66 1.23
N GLN A 85 8.66 -2.42 2.17
CA GLN A 85 7.55 -3.33 1.94
C GLN A 85 6.23 -2.59 1.64
N TYR A 86 6.06 -1.37 2.16
CA TYR A 86 4.81 -0.62 2.02
C TYR A 86 4.47 -0.29 0.55
N PRO A 87 5.35 0.37 -0.24
CA PRO A 87 5.07 0.64 -1.65
C PRO A 87 4.88 -0.63 -2.48
N VAL A 88 5.61 -1.70 -2.18
CA VAL A 88 5.44 -3.01 -2.82
C VAL A 88 4.04 -3.57 -2.52
N ALA A 89 3.59 -3.50 -1.27
CA ALA A 89 2.28 -3.98 -0.85
C ALA A 89 1.14 -3.18 -1.51
N VAL A 90 1.23 -1.84 -1.51
CA VAL A 90 0.22 -0.98 -2.15
C VAL A 90 0.12 -1.28 -3.65
N ALA A 91 1.25 -1.30 -4.36
CA ALA A 91 1.28 -1.61 -5.78
C ALA A 91 0.72 -3.01 -6.07
N ALA A 92 1.06 -4.01 -5.24
CA ALA A 92 0.58 -5.38 -5.39
C ALA A 92 -0.95 -5.47 -5.21
N VAL A 93 -1.50 -4.82 -4.19
CA VAL A 93 -2.95 -4.81 -3.92
C VAL A 93 -3.71 -4.19 -5.09
N LEU A 94 -3.25 -3.04 -5.60
CA LEU A 94 -3.89 -2.38 -6.74
C LEU A 94 -3.79 -3.21 -8.02
N ARG A 95 -2.61 -3.77 -8.31
CA ARG A 95 -2.38 -4.62 -9.51
C ARG A 95 -3.18 -5.92 -9.48
N ALA A 96 -3.46 -6.43 -8.28
CA ALA A 96 -4.34 -7.59 -8.12
C ALA A 96 -5.83 -7.26 -8.33
N GLY A 97 -6.19 -5.98 -8.50
CA GLY A 97 -7.57 -5.50 -8.62
C GLY A 97 -8.28 -5.39 -7.28
N PHE A 98 -7.53 -5.22 -6.20
CA PHE A 98 -8.06 -5.12 -4.85
C PHE A 98 -8.02 -3.66 -4.36
N ILE A 99 -8.75 -3.39 -3.30
CA ILE A 99 -8.84 -2.08 -2.66
C ILE A 99 -7.83 -2.03 -1.50
N ALA A 100 -6.92 -1.06 -1.54
CA ALA A 100 -5.98 -0.84 -0.44
C ALA A 100 -6.68 -0.12 0.72
N VAL A 101 -6.60 -0.70 1.92
CA VAL A 101 -7.11 -0.08 3.15
C VAL A 101 -5.92 0.33 4.01
N ASN A 102 -5.61 1.62 4.03
CA ASN A 102 -4.49 2.11 4.83
C ASN A 102 -4.84 2.11 6.31
N VAL A 103 -4.02 1.43 7.10
CA VAL A 103 -4.17 1.32 8.55
C VAL A 103 -3.06 2.08 9.27
N ASN A 104 -3.41 2.86 10.27
CA ASN A 104 -2.42 3.49 11.14
C ASN A 104 -1.72 2.42 12.00
N PRO A 105 -0.38 2.25 11.88
CA PRO A 105 0.34 1.27 12.68
C PRO A 105 0.24 1.49 14.20
N LEU A 106 -0.09 2.71 14.63
CA LEU A 106 -0.21 3.07 16.03
C LEU A 106 -1.63 2.88 16.61
N TYR A 107 -2.55 2.30 15.84
CA TYR A 107 -3.88 2.00 16.35
C TYR A 107 -3.84 0.98 17.49
N THR A 108 -4.72 1.19 18.45
CA THR A 108 -5.05 0.18 19.45
C THR A 108 -5.79 -1.00 18.82
N ALA A 109 -5.85 -2.13 19.48
CA ALA A 109 -6.57 -3.30 18.98
C ALA A 109 -8.06 -2.99 18.69
N ARG A 110 -8.71 -2.15 19.50
CA ARG A 110 -10.12 -1.74 19.31
C ARG A 110 -10.31 -0.86 18.08
N GLU A 111 -9.41 0.09 17.83
CA GLU A 111 -9.46 0.94 16.63
C GLU A 111 -9.21 0.11 15.36
N LEU A 112 -8.26 -0.83 15.42
CA LEU A 112 -7.97 -1.75 14.34
C LEU A 112 -9.15 -2.68 14.05
N GLU A 113 -9.75 -3.28 15.09
CA GLU A 113 -10.97 -4.10 15.00
C GLU A 113 -12.08 -3.34 14.27
N HIS A 114 -12.36 -2.10 14.72
CA HIS A 114 -13.35 -1.26 14.08
C HIS A 114 -13.05 -1.05 12.59
N GLN A 115 -11.81 -0.67 12.24
CA GLN A 115 -11.44 -0.41 10.85
C GLN A 115 -11.51 -1.67 9.99
N LEU A 116 -11.08 -2.83 10.48
CA LEU A 116 -11.14 -4.10 9.74
C LEU A 116 -12.59 -4.51 9.43
N ASN A 117 -13.49 -4.36 10.41
CA ASN A 117 -14.90 -4.69 10.24
C ASN A 117 -15.63 -3.68 9.35
N ASP A 118 -15.44 -2.39 9.57
CA ASP A 118 -16.06 -1.31 8.80
C ASP A 118 -15.62 -1.33 7.33
N SER A 119 -14.34 -1.51 7.06
CA SER A 119 -13.82 -1.67 5.70
C SER A 119 -14.21 -3.00 5.06
N GLY A 120 -14.58 -4.00 5.85
CA GLY A 120 -14.77 -5.38 5.39
C GLY A 120 -13.48 -6.00 4.84
N ALA A 121 -12.34 -5.75 5.47
CA ALA A 121 -11.05 -6.29 5.06
C ALA A 121 -11.04 -7.83 5.07
N GLU A 122 -10.59 -8.44 3.98
CA GLU A 122 -10.48 -9.89 3.83
C GLU A 122 -9.05 -10.41 4.00
N ALA A 123 -8.07 -9.52 3.83
CA ALA A 123 -6.67 -9.82 4.07
C ALA A 123 -5.98 -8.64 4.78
N VAL A 124 -4.90 -8.95 5.51
CA VAL A 124 -4.06 -7.95 6.18
C VAL A 124 -2.60 -8.20 5.86
N ILE A 125 -1.88 -7.14 5.46
CA ILE A 125 -0.43 -7.12 5.34
C ILE A 125 0.10 -6.25 6.47
N VAL A 126 0.85 -6.81 7.39
CA VAL A 126 1.29 -6.15 8.63
C VAL A 126 2.78 -6.28 8.85
N LEU A 127 3.42 -5.27 9.45
CA LEU A 127 4.78 -5.41 9.96
C LEU A 127 4.75 -6.11 11.33
N GLU A 128 5.67 -7.04 11.57
CA GLU A 128 5.69 -7.88 12.79
C GLU A 128 5.66 -7.10 14.11
N ASN A 129 6.14 -5.85 14.09
CA ASN A 129 6.08 -4.95 15.25
C ASN A 129 4.63 -4.69 15.76
N PHE A 130 3.66 -4.84 14.88
CA PHE A 130 2.25 -4.60 15.14
C PHE A 130 1.40 -5.88 15.13
N ALA A 131 2.06 -7.02 14.97
CA ALA A 131 1.38 -8.32 14.88
C ALA A 131 0.61 -8.70 16.16
N ALA A 132 1.09 -8.31 17.34
CA ALA A 132 0.39 -8.52 18.60
C ALA A 132 -0.93 -7.73 18.68
N THR A 133 -0.92 -6.47 18.19
CA THR A 133 -2.13 -5.64 18.08
C THR A 133 -3.13 -6.26 17.10
N LEU A 134 -2.63 -6.73 15.95
CA LEU A 134 -3.46 -7.43 14.97
C LEU A 134 -4.06 -8.72 15.56
N GLN A 135 -3.26 -9.51 16.27
CA GLN A 135 -3.75 -10.73 16.95
C GLN A 135 -4.93 -10.44 17.86
N ALA A 136 -4.85 -9.39 18.66
CA ALA A 136 -5.93 -8.99 19.55
C ALA A 136 -7.19 -8.54 18.79
N ALA A 137 -7.00 -7.77 17.69
CA ALA A 137 -8.12 -7.30 16.87
C ALA A 137 -8.82 -8.43 16.09
N LEU A 138 -8.08 -9.45 15.64
CA LEU A 138 -8.63 -10.56 14.86
C LEU A 138 -9.60 -11.44 15.65
N ALA A 139 -9.56 -11.41 16.98
CA ALA A 139 -10.56 -12.10 17.82
C ALA A 139 -12.00 -11.64 17.52
N HIS A 140 -12.15 -10.41 17.01
CA HIS A 140 -13.44 -9.78 16.71
C HIS A 140 -13.56 -9.28 15.25
N ALA A 141 -12.65 -9.72 14.37
CA ALA A 141 -12.66 -9.38 12.94
C ALA A 141 -12.67 -10.65 12.06
N PRO A 142 -13.77 -11.42 12.06
CA PRO A 142 -13.84 -12.73 11.38
C PRO A 142 -13.82 -12.63 9.86
N GLY A 143 -13.98 -11.43 9.28
CA GLY A 143 -13.87 -11.20 7.85
C GLY A 143 -12.46 -11.42 7.28
N VAL A 144 -11.43 -11.27 8.11
CA VAL A 144 -10.03 -11.43 7.70
C VAL A 144 -9.68 -12.91 7.59
N LYS A 145 -9.34 -13.34 6.39
CA LYS A 145 -9.01 -14.74 6.05
C LYS A 145 -7.53 -14.98 5.85
N HIS A 146 -6.80 -13.94 5.44
CA HIS A 146 -5.39 -14.05 5.08
C HIS A 146 -4.57 -12.98 5.80
N VAL A 147 -3.43 -13.41 6.38
CA VAL A 147 -2.50 -12.51 7.05
C VAL A 147 -1.10 -12.71 6.46
N VAL A 148 -0.50 -11.62 6.03
CA VAL A 148 0.89 -11.57 5.58
C VAL A 148 1.69 -10.75 6.58
N VAL A 149 2.76 -11.33 7.13
CA VAL A 149 3.61 -10.66 8.12
C VAL A 149 4.97 -10.37 7.52
N GLY A 150 5.33 -9.09 7.48
CA GLY A 150 6.65 -8.63 7.06
C GLY A 150 7.55 -8.31 8.25
N SER A 151 8.84 -8.49 8.10
CA SER A 151 9.85 -8.05 9.06
C SER A 151 10.60 -6.85 8.53
N LEU A 152 11.09 -5.96 9.40
CA LEU A 152 11.72 -4.70 9.01
C LEU A 152 12.88 -4.90 8.02
N GLY A 153 13.64 -5.99 8.17
CA GLY A 153 14.79 -6.31 7.33
C GLY A 153 14.49 -7.04 6.02
N ASP A 154 13.22 -7.40 5.72
CA ASP A 154 12.88 -8.32 4.62
C ASP A 154 13.38 -7.88 3.24
N LEU A 155 13.37 -6.60 2.93
CA LEU A 155 13.83 -6.06 1.64
C LEU A 155 15.19 -5.35 1.71
N LEU A 156 15.90 -5.44 2.83
CA LEU A 156 17.21 -4.79 2.99
C LEU A 156 18.37 -5.58 2.34
N GLY A 157 18.12 -6.82 1.90
CA GLY A 157 19.15 -7.69 1.32
C GLY A 157 20.06 -8.35 2.36
N PHE A 158 20.94 -9.23 1.89
CA PHE A 158 21.93 -9.90 2.73
C PHE A 158 23.24 -9.08 2.76
N PRO A 159 23.93 -8.99 3.93
CA PRO A 159 23.59 -9.54 5.24
C PRO A 159 22.74 -8.61 6.10
N LYS A 160 22.41 -7.42 5.62
CA LYS A 160 21.76 -6.34 6.39
C LYS A 160 20.38 -6.76 6.93
N GLY A 161 19.56 -7.40 6.10
CA GLY A 161 18.22 -7.82 6.48
C GLY A 161 18.18 -8.72 7.72
N PRO A 162 18.87 -9.89 7.71
CA PRO A 162 18.97 -10.77 8.88
C PRO A 162 19.52 -10.07 10.13
N ILE A 163 20.55 -9.22 9.97
CA ILE A 163 21.13 -8.46 11.11
C ILE A 163 20.10 -7.52 11.71
N VAL A 164 19.39 -6.74 10.88
CA VAL A 164 18.35 -5.82 11.34
C VAL A 164 17.23 -6.58 12.07
N ASN A 165 16.74 -7.68 11.48
CA ASN A 165 15.70 -8.49 12.10
C ASN A 165 16.16 -9.06 13.46
N PHE A 166 17.40 -9.53 13.57
CA PHE A 166 17.96 -9.99 14.82
C PHE A 166 18.03 -8.89 15.88
N VAL A 167 18.57 -7.73 15.50
CA VAL A 167 18.69 -6.56 16.42
C VAL A 167 17.30 -6.11 16.91
N VAL A 168 16.33 -5.98 16.01
CA VAL A 168 14.97 -5.52 16.35
C VAL A 168 14.28 -6.51 17.30
N ARG A 169 14.43 -7.81 17.05
CA ARG A 169 13.78 -8.87 17.86
C ARG A 169 14.47 -9.10 19.20
N HIS A 170 15.79 -9.23 19.21
CA HIS A 170 16.52 -9.77 20.37
C HIS A 170 17.28 -8.69 21.16
N VAL A 171 17.84 -7.68 20.48
CA VAL A 171 18.61 -6.62 21.14
C VAL A 171 17.71 -5.49 21.59
N ARG A 172 16.92 -4.92 20.66
CA ARG A 172 16.02 -3.81 20.96
C ARG A 172 14.69 -4.26 21.54
N ARG A 173 14.32 -5.52 21.39
CA ARG A 173 13.06 -6.12 21.88
C ARG A 173 11.84 -5.28 21.51
N MET A 174 11.82 -4.79 20.26
CA MET A 174 10.74 -3.92 19.74
C MET A 174 9.53 -4.69 19.23
N ILE A 175 9.57 -6.02 19.29
CA ILE A 175 8.50 -6.90 18.82
C ILE A 175 7.92 -7.61 20.04
N PRO A 176 6.67 -7.25 20.45
CA PRO A 176 5.93 -8.03 21.44
C PRO A 176 5.72 -9.46 20.99
N ALA A 177 5.57 -10.38 21.92
CA ALA A 177 5.20 -11.77 21.58
C ALA A 177 3.83 -11.81 20.87
N TRP A 178 3.75 -12.55 19.78
CA TRP A 178 2.54 -12.73 19.00
C TRP A 178 2.43 -14.16 18.45
N SER A 179 1.21 -14.58 18.16
CA SER A 179 0.89 -15.84 17.51
C SER A 179 -0.26 -15.62 16.54
N LEU A 180 0.01 -15.74 15.25
CA LEU A 180 -0.99 -15.63 14.17
C LEU A 180 -0.93 -16.93 13.35
N PRO A 181 -1.64 -17.99 13.78
CA PRO A 181 -1.63 -19.27 13.08
C PRO A 181 -2.05 -19.09 11.61
N GLY A 182 -1.32 -19.74 10.70
CA GLY A 182 -1.63 -19.67 9.27
C GLY A 182 -1.18 -18.38 8.56
N HIS A 183 -0.48 -17.47 9.24
CA HIS A 183 0.11 -16.32 8.55
C HIS A 183 1.16 -16.76 7.52
N THR A 184 1.35 -15.93 6.50
CA THR A 184 2.42 -16.12 5.51
C THR A 184 3.49 -15.05 5.68
N PRO A 185 4.78 -15.38 5.78
CA PRO A 185 5.84 -14.39 5.76
C PRO A 185 5.86 -13.62 4.42
N PHE A 186 6.10 -12.31 4.47
CA PHE A 186 6.07 -11.42 3.31
C PHE A 186 6.98 -11.90 2.16
N ASN A 187 8.24 -12.24 2.48
CA ASN A 187 9.18 -12.75 1.48
C ASN A 187 8.76 -14.13 0.92
N SER A 188 8.09 -14.95 1.73
CA SER A 188 7.57 -16.25 1.25
C SER A 188 6.39 -16.06 0.30
N ALA A 189 5.52 -15.09 0.56
CA ALA A 189 4.44 -14.74 -0.36
C ALA A 189 4.99 -14.26 -1.71
N ILE A 190 6.00 -13.38 -1.70
CA ILE A 190 6.68 -12.93 -2.92
C ILE A 190 7.36 -14.10 -3.65
N ALA A 191 8.10 -14.94 -2.91
CA ALA A 191 8.81 -16.08 -3.51
C ALA A 191 7.84 -17.05 -4.20
N ALA A 192 6.73 -17.37 -3.55
CA ALA A 192 5.68 -18.20 -4.13
C ALA A 192 5.02 -17.54 -5.35
N GLY A 193 4.76 -16.23 -5.27
CA GLY A 193 4.12 -15.49 -6.35
C GLY A 193 4.96 -15.37 -7.62
N LYS A 194 6.29 -15.47 -7.54
CA LYS A 194 7.17 -15.46 -8.72
C LYS A 194 6.89 -16.59 -9.71
N SER A 195 6.37 -17.72 -9.24
CA SER A 195 5.97 -18.86 -10.08
C SER A 195 4.50 -18.86 -10.48
N MET A 196 3.74 -17.82 -10.08
CA MET A 196 2.32 -17.68 -10.35
C MET A 196 2.06 -16.64 -11.46
N SER A 197 1.00 -16.82 -12.22
CA SER A 197 0.58 -15.84 -13.21
C SER A 197 -0.33 -14.81 -12.57
N LEU A 198 -0.03 -13.53 -12.81
CA LEU A 198 -0.91 -12.42 -12.46
C LEU A 198 -1.91 -12.22 -13.62
N THR A 199 -3.20 -12.29 -13.32
CA THR A 199 -4.24 -11.89 -14.25
C THR A 199 -4.50 -10.41 -14.10
N ARG A 200 -4.28 -9.63 -15.17
CA ARG A 200 -4.56 -8.19 -15.14
C ARG A 200 -6.07 -7.95 -14.96
N PRO A 201 -6.50 -7.26 -13.89
CA PRO A 201 -7.91 -6.95 -13.68
C PRO A 201 -8.37 -5.87 -14.66
N SER A 202 -9.64 -5.90 -15.05
CA SER A 202 -10.27 -4.78 -15.75
C SER A 202 -10.65 -3.72 -14.72
N LEU A 203 -9.92 -2.60 -14.73
CA LEU A 203 -10.13 -1.48 -13.81
C LEU A 203 -10.47 -0.22 -14.61
N GLY A 204 -11.41 0.55 -14.09
CA GLY A 204 -11.81 1.84 -14.64
C GLY A 204 -11.60 2.99 -13.64
N PRO A 205 -11.75 4.23 -14.13
CA PRO A 205 -11.52 5.42 -13.32
C PRO A 205 -12.50 5.57 -12.15
N GLN A 206 -13.66 4.90 -12.21
CA GLN A 206 -14.70 4.92 -11.19
C GLN A 206 -14.54 3.81 -10.14
N ASP A 207 -13.64 2.86 -10.36
CA ASP A 207 -13.40 1.80 -9.38
C ASP A 207 -12.69 2.36 -8.15
N VAL A 208 -12.96 1.74 -7.01
CA VAL A 208 -12.35 2.16 -5.74
C VAL A 208 -10.91 1.65 -5.68
N ALA A 209 -9.97 2.56 -5.49
CA ALA A 209 -8.55 2.24 -5.33
C ALA A 209 -8.15 2.11 -3.86
N VAL A 210 -8.59 3.05 -3.01
CA VAL A 210 -8.14 3.15 -1.62
C VAL A 210 -9.29 3.51 -0.70
N LEU A 211 -9.32 2.90 0.48
CA LEU A 211 -10.08 3.37 1.63
C LEU A 211 -9.10 4.04 2.61
N GLN A 212 -9.19 5.37 2.71
CA GLN A 212 -8.34 6.16 3.59
C GLN A 212 -9.10 6.56 4.84
N TYR A 213 -8.74 5.97 5.97
CA TYR A 213 -9.35 6.32 7.25
C TYR A 213 -8.71 7.57 7.83
N THR A 214 -9.56 8.50 8.25
CA THR A 214 -9.12 9.72 8.92
C THR A 214 -9.65 9.72 10.34
N GLY A 215 -8.77 10.03 11.31
CA GLY A 215 -9.18 10.29 12.68
C GLY A 215 -9.97 11.59 12.71
N GLY A 216 -11.29 11.50 12.89
CA GLY A 216 -12.12 12.68 13.13
C GLY A 216 -11.81 13.26 14.51
N THR A 217 -11.89 14.58 14.66
CA THR A 217 -11.69 15.27 15.95
C THR A 217 -12.77 14.95 16.98
N THR A 218 -13.82 14.24 16.61
CA THR A 218 -15.05 14.09 17.43
C THR A 218 -15.67 12.68 17.42
N GLY A 219 -14.97 11.63 16.96
CA GLY A 219 -15.63 10.31 16.93
C GLY A 219 -14.83 9.20 16.26
N VAL A 220 -15.54 8.14 15.95
CA VAL A 220 -15.01 6.94 15.29
C VAL A 220 -14.43 7.30 13.92
N ALA A 221 -13.26 6.76 13.60
CA ALA A 221 -12.60 6.98 12.31
C ALA A 221 -13.51 6.55 11.14
N LYS A 222 -13.60 7.40 10.12
CA LYS A 222 -14.41 7.16 8.91
C LYS A 222 -13.50 6.95 7.71
N GLY A 223 -13.85 5.98 6.85
CA GLY A 223 -13.12 5.68 5.62
C GLY A 223 -13.57 6.60 4.47
N ALA A 224 -12.68 7.45 3.98
CA ALA A 224 -12.89 8.14 2.72
C ALA A 224 -12.63 7.19 1.55
N VAL A 225 -13.57 7.12 0.62
CA VAL A 225 -13.48 6.31 -0.59
C VAL A 225 -12.73 7.11 -1.67
N LEU A 226 -11.56 6.62 -2.06
CA LEU A 226 -10.77 7.21 -3.14
C LEU A 226 -10.83 6.31 -4.37
N LEU A 227 -11.37 6.86 -5.46
CA LEU A 227 -11.43 6.20 -6.75
C LEU A 227 -10.08 6.27 -7.47
N HIS A 228 -9.84 5.39 -8.43
CA HIS A 228 -8.62 5.44 -9.24
C HIS A 228 -8.41 6.83 -9.84
N ARG A 229 -9.44 7.45 -10.43
CA ARG A 229 -9.37 8.81 -10.99
C ARG A 229 -8.98 9.88 -9.97
N ASN A 230 -9.41 9.74 -8.71
CA ASN A 230 -9.10 10.76 -7.71
C ASN A 230 -7.62 10.80 -7.38
N VAL A 231 -6.99 9.62 -7.33
CA VAL A 231 -5.56 9.51 -7.02
C VAL A 231 -4.71 9.85 -8.25
N SER A 232 -5.10 9.39 -9.45
CA SER A 232 -4.41 9.72 -10.72
C SER A 232 -4.42 11.22 -10.99
N ALA A 233 -5.59 11.87 -10.89
CA ALA A 233 -5.73 13.31 -11.10
C ALA A 233 -4.82 14.12 -10.18
N ARG A 234 -4.74 13.75 -8.89
CA ARG A 234 -3.84 14.43 -7.95
C ARG A 234 -2.35 14.18 -8.26
N SER A 235 -2.02 13.05 -8.86
CA SER A 235 -0.64 12.75 -9.27
C SER A 235 -0.21 13.61 -10.47
N GLU A 236 -1.13 13.93 -11.39
CA GLU A 236 -0.86 14.80 -12.55
C GLU A 236 -0.63 16.26 -12.18
N GLU A 237 -1.32 16.78 -11.17
CA GLU A 237 -1.19 18.17 -10.71
C GLU A 237 0.26 18.54 -10.34
N HIS A 238 1.08 17.56 -10.01
CA HIS A 238 2.48 17.74 -9.61
C HIS A 238 3.51 17.35 -10.68
N THR A 239 3.11 17.10 -11.93
CA THR A 239 3.98 16.60 -13.02
C THR A 239 4.97 17.62 -13.59
N SER A 240 4.98 18.86 -13.14
CA SER A 240 6.02 19.83 -13.54
C SER A 240 7.44 19.45 -13.08
N GLU A 241 7.59 18.50 -12.16
CA GLU A 241 8.86 17.93 -11.74
C GLU A 241 8.87 16.41 -11.97
N LEU A 242 9.36 16.01 -13.13
CA LEU A 242 9.29 14.67 -13.76
C LEU A 242 9.88 13.47 -12.99
N GLN A 243 10.28 13.62 -11.73
CA GLN A 243 10.86 12.52 -10.93
C GLN A 243 9.87 11.90 -9.94
N SER A 244 8.59 12.28 -9.94
CA SER A 244 7.80 12.08 -8.73
C SER A 244 6.46 11.34 -8.85
N LEU A 245 5.99 10.89 -10.03
CA LEU A 245 4.63 10.32 -10.14
C LEU A 245 4.41 9.11 -9.21
N ALA A 246 5.27 8.11 -9.24
CA ALA A 246 5.16 6.99 -8.31
C ALA A 246 5.57 7.37 -6.88
N TYR A 247 6.51 8.32 -6.73
CA TYR A 247 6.90 8.88 -5.43
C TYR A 247 5.75 9.70 -4.82
N LEU A 248 5.01 10.45 -5.62
CA LEU A 248 3.85 11.24 -5.19
C LEU A 248 2.67 10.36 -4.79
N VAL A 249 2.35 9.33 -5.56
CA VAL A 249 1.30 8.38 -5.18
C VAL A 249 1.60 7.78 -3.80
N CYS A 250 2.84 7.39 -3.56
CA CYS A 250 3.22 6.89 -2.25
C CYS A 250 3.31 7.97 -1.19
N ARG A 251 3.77 9.19 -1.54
CA ARG A 251 3.80 10.31 -0.61
C ARG A 251 2.39 10.72 -0.18
N LEU A 252 1.42 10.77 -1.09
CA LEU A 252 0.02 11.04 -0.78
C LEU A 252 -0.62 9.96 0.11
N LEU A 253 -0.19 8.71 -0.05
CA LEU A 253 -0.61 7.60 0.80
C LEU A 253 0.15 7.56 2.14
N LEU A 254 1.32 8.21 2.22
CA LEU A 254 2.23 8.18 3.38
C LEU A 254 2.20 9.46 4.22
N GLU A 255 1.79 10.61 3.65
CA GLU A 255 1.65 11.85 4.42
C GLU A 255 0.44 11.76 5.35
N LYS A 256 0.66 11.14 6.51
CA LYS A 256 -0.14 11.41 7.70
C LYS A 256 0.50 12.59 8.44
N LYS A 257 -0.15 13.75 8.42
CA LYS A 257 0.01 14.74 9.47
C LYS A 257 -0.77 14.30 10.69
#